data_5ab67500c4686461465aa305eb02d5df
#
_entry.id   5ab67500c4686461465aa305eb02d5df
#
_cell.length_a   1.000
_cell.length_b   1.000
_cell.length_c   1.000
_cell.angle_alpha   90.00
_cell.angle_beta   90.00
_cell.angle_gamma   90.00
#
_symmetry.space_group_name_H-M   'P 1'
#
loop_
_entity.id
_entity.type
_entity.pdbx_description
1 polymer ?
#
loop_
_entity_poly.entity_id
_entity_poly.type
_entity_poly.pdbx_seq_one_letter_code
_entity_poly.pdbx_strand_id
1 'polypeptide(L)'
;MSKHIITALVLGLLAAPCLPAQEEQAPAPQEQQAQAPAAQEQSTVGKALEAMQGFATEKRPDTHARYYIYLQSAGWCGPCNQEMPKIVQEYKEMRKNGVELIFVSCDKTPADAVAFMKKYGADFACIGYETPESEALPGYTPERSVPRMTIVNADGKVLAKATHPTFVLPKWRELTNSPAAPAPANK
;
A
#
# COMPACT_ATOMS: atom_id res chain seq x y z
N MET A 1 -86.91 -39.27 -9.28
CA MET A 1 -87.60 -38.58 -10.35
C MET A 1 -86.56 -37.76 -11.09
N SER A 2 -86.01 -38.30 -12.10
CA SER A 2 -86.10 -37.98 -13.53
C SER A 2 -85.87 -36.49 -13.85
N LYS A 3 -84.82 -36.11 -14.59
CA LYS A 3 -84.87 -35.89 -16.03
C LYS A 3 -83.48 -35.53 -16.57
N HIS A 4 -83.13 -36.26 -17.59
CA HIS A 4 -82.07 -36.01 -18.55
C HIS A 4 -82.24 -34.68 -19.29
N ILE A 5 -81.17 -34.05 -19.75
CA ILE A 5 -81.13 -33.45 -21.08
C ILE A 5 -79.67 -33.43 -21.54
N ILE A 6 -79.44 -34.04 -22.65
CA ILE A 6 -78.23 -34.03 -23.49
C ILE A 6 -78.30 -32.79 -24.35
N THR A 7 -77.19 -32.07 -24.57
CA THR A 7 -77.04 -31.34 -25.84
C THR A 7 -75.56 -30.96 -26.06
N ALA A 8 -75.06 -31.56 -27.08
CA ALA A 8 -74.28 -31.07 -28.23
C ALA A 8 -72.87 -30.43 -27.98
N LEU A 9 -71.99 -31.21 -28.54
CA LEU A 9 -70.67 -30.98 -29.06
C LEU A 9 -70.63 -29.77 -30.00
N VAL A 10 -69.73 -28.77 -29.71
CA VAL A 10 -69.24 -27.83 -30.74
C VAL A 10 -67.72 -27.82 -30.69
N LEU A 11 -67.19 -28.40 -31.76
CA LEU A 11 -65.78 -28.45 -32.06
C LEU A 11 -65.36 -27.08 -32.57
N GLY A 12 -64.67 -26.27 -31.73
CA GLY A 12 -64.07 -25.01 -32.13
C GLY A 12 -62.58 -25.19 -32.30
N LEU A 13 -62.10 -25.31 -33.50
CA LEU A 13 -60.69 -25.30 -33.88
C LEU A 13 -60.20 -23.86 -33.75
N LEU A 14 -59.51 -23.50 -32.66
CA LEU A 14 -58.83 -22.24 -32.53
C LEU A 14 -57.32 -22.46 -32.78
N ALA A 15 -56.85 -21.94 -33.90
CA ALA A 15 -55.48 -21.82 -34.29
C ALA A 15 -54.70 -21.00 -33.24
N ALA A 16 -53.66 -21.57 -32.62
CA ALA A 16 -52.74 -20.87 -31.77
C ALA A 16 -51.85 -19.96 -32.63
N PRO A 17 -51.71 -18.66 -32.32
CA PRO A 17 -50.66 -17.85 -32.93
C PRO A 17 -49.30 -18.26 -32.39
N CYS A 18 -48.42 -18.62 -33.32
CA CYS A 18 -47.00 -18.86 -33.09
C CYS A 18 -46.37 -17.55 -32.61
N LEU A 19 -46.04 -17.45 -31.31
CA LEU A 19 -45.20 -16.37 -30.75
C LEU A 19 -43.76 -16.64 -31.21
N PRO A 20 -43.09 -15.67 -31.79
CA PRO A 20 -41.66 -15.80 -32.04
C PRO A 20 -40.91 -15.88 -30.70
N ALA A 21 -40.05 -16.89 -30.59
CA ALA A 21 -39.12 -17.00 -29.49
C ALA A 21 -38.30 -15.70 -29.37
N GLN A 22 -38.44 -15.00 -28.24
CA GLN A 22 -37.51 -13.95 -27.87
C GLN A 22 -36.18 -14.63 -27.60
N GLU A 23 -35.25 -14.40 -28.50
CA GLU A 23 -33.83 -14.69 -28.33
C GLU A 23 -33.38 -13.84 -27.14
N GLU A 24 -33.18 -14.50 -26.00
CA GLU A 24 -32.57 -13.95 -24.78
C GLU A 24 -31.14 -13.54 -25.14
N GLN A 25 -30.96 -12.31 -25.51
CA GLN A 25 -29.64 -11.70 -25.72
C GLN A 25 -28.91 -11.74 -24.38
N ALA A 26 -27.96 -12.68 -24.27
CA ALA A 26 -26.97 -12.67 -23.19
C ALA A 26 -26.33 -11.28 -23.11
N PRO A 27 -26.22 -10.68 -21.90
CA PRO A 27 -25.54 -9.40 -21.75
C PRO A 27 -24.10 -9.55 -22.23
N ALA A 28 -23.72 -8.68 -23.19
CA ALA A 28 -22.34 -8.58 -23.65
C ALA A 28 -21.39 -8.39 -22.48
N PRO A 29 -20.20 -9.01 -22.51
CA PRO A 29 -19.19 -8.77 -21.49
C PRO A 29 -18.92 -7.27 -21.43
N GLN A 30 -19.24 -6.63 -20.31
CA GLN A 30 -18.80 -5.28 -20.04
C GLN A 30 -17.28 -5.34 -19.97
N GLU A 31 -16.62 -4.85 -21.00
CA GLU A 31 -15.21 -4.51 -20.95
C GLU A 31 -15.04 -3.56 -19.75
N GLN A 32 -14.48 -4.10 -18.67
CA GLN A 32 -13.97 -3.31 -17.58
C GLN A 32 -12.91 -2.41 -18.20
N GLN A 33 -13.31 -1.19 -18.56
CA GLN A 33 -12.41 -0.13 -18.88
C GLN A 33 -11.45 -0.01 -17.69
N ALA A 34 -10.22 -0.45 -17.89
CA ALA A 34 -9.13 -0.19 -16.99
C ALA A 34 -9.10 1.33 -16.80
N GLN A 35 -9.65 1.80 -15.71
CA GLN A 35 -9.55 3.20 -15.31
C GLN A 35 -8.05 3.47 -15.22
N ALA A 36 -7.57 4.30 -16.13
CA ALA A 36 -6.25 4.91 -16.02
C ALA A 36 -6.13 5.46 -14.59
N PRO A 37 -4.97 5.27 -13.90
CA PRO A 37 -4.82 5.75 -12.55
C PRO A 37 -5.10 7.26 -12.58
N ALA A 38 -6.20 7.68 -11.95
CA ALA A 38 -6.48 9.08 -11.69
C ALA A 38 -5.20 9.64 -11.05
N ALA A 39 -4.73 10.79 -11.53
CA ALA A 39 -3.57 11.48 -10.98
C ALA A 39 -3.77 11.56 -9.46
N GLN A 40 -3.08 10.70 -8.72
CA GLN A 40 -3.20 10.64 -7.28
C GLN A 40 -2.58 11.91 -6.75
N GLU A 41 -3.38 12.76 -6.13
CA GLU A 41 -2.86 13.92 -5.41
C GLU A 41 -1.76 13.43 -4.46
N GLN A 42 -0.60 14.06 -4.59
CA GLN A 42 0.59 13.65 -3.86
C GLN A 42 0.34 13.74 -2.36
N SER A 43 0.65 12.68 -1.65
CA SER A 43 0.45 12.55 -0.21
C SER A 43 1.29 13.54 0.61
N THR A 44 0.92 13.76 1.86
CA THR A 44 1.68 14.64 2.78
C THR A 44 3.13 14.18 2.92
N VAL A 45 3.36 12.87 3.11
CA VAL A 45 4.73 12.32 3.19
C VAL A 45 5.43 12.44 1.85
N GLY A 46 4.75 12.14 0.74
CA GLY A 46 5.32 12.27 -0.60
C GLY A 46 5.79 13.69 -0.90
N LYS A 47 4.98 14.72 -0.60
CA LYS A 47 5.36 16.14 -0.76
C LYS A 47 6.58 16.50 0.09
N ALA A 48 6.64 16.03 1.34
CA ALA A 48 7.78 16.27 2.21
C ALA A 48 9.07 15.64 1.63
N LEU A 49 8.99 14.38 1.18
CA LEU A 49 10.13 13.67 0.58
C LEU A 49 10.60 14.29 -0.74
N GLU A 50 9.70 14.81 -1.56
CA GLU A 50 10.04 15.48 -2.83
C GLU A 50 10.75 16.80 -2.60
N ALA A 51 10.39 17.52 -1.56
CA ALA A 51 11.04 18.77 -1.18
C ALA A 51 12.45 18.59 -0.58
N MET A 52 12.80 17.37 -0.14
CA MET A 52 14.08 17.09 0.51
C MET A 52 15.25 17.06 -0.46
N GLN A 53 16.38 17.64 -0.04
CA GLN A 53 17.64 17.66 -0.81
C GLN A 53 18.78 16.88 -0.13
N GLY A 54 18.75 16.75 1.19
CA GLY A 54 19.84 16.23 2.04
C GLY A 54 19.90 14.70 2.13
N PHE A 55 19.68 13.96 1.05
CA PHE A 55 19.87 12.51 1.05
C PHE A 55 21.36 12.15 1.05
N ALA A 56 21.75 11.24 1.94
CA ALA A 56 23.11 10.70 2.01
C ALA A 56 23.46 9.75 0.85
N THR A 57 22.44 9.26 0.12
CA THR A 57 22.56 8.37 -1.04
C THR A 57 21.96 9.02 -2.29
N GLU A 58 22.33 8.53 -3.48
CA GLU A 58 21.69 8.95 -4.74
C GLU A 58 20.26 8.40 -4.87
N LYS A 59 19.94 7.37 -4.11
CA LYS A 59 18.62 6.76 -4.11
C LYS A 59 17.58 7.76 -3.60
N ARG A 60 16.50 7.92 -4.36
CA ARG A 60 15.33 8.70 -3.97
C ARG A 60 14.20 7.76 -3.58
N PRO A 61 13.41 8.11 -2.54
CA PRO A 61 12.27 7.32 -2.13
C PRO A 61 11.12 7.42 -3.15
N ASP A 62 10.23 6.44 -3.12
CA ASP A 62 8.96 6.53 -3.84
C ASP A 62 8.02 7.50 -3.09
N THR A 63 7.73 8.65 -3.71
CA THR A 63 6.87 9.69 -3.13
C THR A 63 5.37 9.40 -3.27
N HIS A 64 5.01 8.29 -3.95
CA HIS A 64 3.63 7.85 -4.16
C HIS A 64 3.28 6.57 -3.39
N ALA A 65 4.15 6.14 -2.48
CA ALA A 65 3.89 4.96 -1.65
C ALA A 65 2.66 5.17 -0.75
N ARG A 66 1.94 4.09 -0.48
CA ARG A 66 0.77 4.10 0.42
C ARG A 66 1.16 4.16 1.89
N TYR A 67 2.31 3.56 2.21
CA TYR A 67 2.88 3.50 3.55
C TYR A 67 4.37 3.78 3.50
N TYR A 68 4.88 4.38 4.56
CA TYR A 68 6.28 4.66 4.71
C TYR A 68 6.79 4.07 6.02
N ILE A 69 7.99 3.50 5.97
CA ILE A 69 8.69 2.98 7.14
C ILE A 69 9.92 3.82 7.38
N TYR A 70 10.00 4.44 8.54
CA TYR A 70 11.20 5.14 8.98
C TYR A 70 12.02 4.18 9.84
N LEU A 71 13.18 3.79 9.33
CA LEU A 71 14.15 2.93 10.01
C LEU A 71 15.26 3.80 10.61
N GLN A 72 15.21 4.07 11.90
CA GLN A 72 16.28 4.72 12.63
C GLN A 72 17.28 3.65 13.08
N SER A 73 18.53 3.73 12.59
CA SER A 73 19.53 2.69 12.80
C SER A 73 20.95 3.26 12.62
N ALA A 74 22.00 2.44 12.86
CA ALA A 74 23.38 2.86 12.68
C ALA A 74 24.34 1.68 12.51
N GLY A 75 25.44 1.90 11.81
CA GLY A 75 26.47 0.87 11.57
C GLY A 75 27.25 0.44 12.82
N TRP A 76 27.39 1.30 13.81
CA TRP A 76 28.04 1.01 15.10
C TRP A 76 27.15 0.17 16.05
N CYS A 77 25.85 0.05 15.75
CA CYS A 77 24.90 -0.64 16.62
C CYS A 77 24.87 -2.14 16.33
N GLY A 78 25.23 -2.99 17.29
CA GLY A 78 25.24 -4.44 17.16
C GLY A 78 23.88 -5.05 16.75
N PRO A 79 22.78 -4.78 17.47
CA PRO A 79 21.45 -5.23 17.09
C PRO A 79 21.01 -4.76 15.69
N CYS A 80 21.40 -3.53 15.30
CA CYS A 80 21.12 -3.00 13.97
C CYS A 80 21.78 -3.83 12.85
N ASN A 81 23.04 -4.23 13.08
CA ASN A 81 23.77 -5.11 12.15
C ASN A 81 23.12 -6.49 12.02
N GLN A 82 22.51 -7.02 13.07
CA GLN A 82 21.83 -8.32 13.04
C GLN A 82 20.50 -8.27 12.26
N GLU A 83 19.79 -7.15 12.32
CA GLU A 83 18.49 -7.01 11.68
C GLU A 83 18.58 -6.56 10.20
N MET A 84 19.62 -5.84 9.82
CA MET A 84 19.73 -5.25 8.48
C MET A 84 19.58 -6.25 7.33
N PRO A 85 20.18 -7.47 7.37
CA PRO A 85 20.00 -8.45 6.28
C PRO A 85 18.54 -8.80 6.03
N LYS A 86 17.76 -8.97 7.10
CA LYS A 86 16.33 -9.28 7.02
C LYS A 86 15.55 -8.10 6.48
N ILE A 87 15.84 -6.88 6.93
CA ILE A 87 15.19 -5.66 6.45
C ILE A 87 15.41 -5.49 4.95
N VAL A 88 16.65 -5.70 4.47
CA VAL A 88 16.99 -5.61 3.04
C VAL A 88 16.25 -6.65 2.22
N GLN A 89 16.13 -7.88 2.73
CA GLN A 89 15.36 -8.94 2.08
C GLN A 89 13.87 -8.55 1.97
N GLU A 90 13.28 -8.05 3.05
CA GLU A 90 11.88 -7.64 3.11
C GLU A 90 11.58 -6.43 2.21
N TYR A 91 12.52 -5.50 2.07
CA TYR A 91 12.31 -4.26 1.33
C TYR A 91 11.88 -4.47 -0.12
N LYS A 92 12.38 -5.51 -0.79
CA LYS A 92 11.98 -5.84 -2.16
C LYS A 92 10.49 -6.14 -2.27
N GLU A 93 9.95 -6.84 -1.29
CA GLU A 93 8.52 -7.15 -1.23
C GLU A 93 7.70 -5.95 -0.77
N MET A 94 8.22 -5.15 0.18
CA MET A 94 7.58 -3.90 0.61
C MET A 94 7.30 -2.98 -0.59
N ARG A 95 8.28 -2.75 -1.44
CA ARG A 95 8.14 -1.89 -2.62
C ARG A 95 7.06 -2.36 -3.59
N LYS A 96 7.00 -3.66 -3.87
CA LYS A 96 5.95 -4.24 -4.72
C LYS A 96 4.54 -4.01 -4.17
N ASN A 97 4.44 -3.83 -2.86
CA ASN A 97 3.18 -3.64 -2.15
C ASN A 97 2.91 -2.17 -1.77
N GLY A 98 3.62 -1.22 -2.36
CA GLY A 98 3.43 0.22 -2.12
C GLY A 98 3.87 0.68 -0.74
N VAL A 99 4.92 0.05 -0.20
CA VAL A 99 5.57 0.45 1.06
C VAL A 99 6.98 0.91 0.75
N GLU A 100 7.32 2.14 1.11
CA GLU A 100 8.66 2.70 0.97
C GLU A 100 9.37 2.73 2.32
N LEU A 101 10.69 2.53 2.32
CA LEU A 101 11.52 2.60 3.50
C LEU A 101 12.54 3.74 3.39
N ILE A 102 12.57 4.59 4.40
CA ILE A 102 13.54 5.67 4.56
C ILE A 102 14.45 5.32 5.74
N PHE A 103 15.74 5.22 5.48
CA PHE A 103 16.75 5.01 6.50
C PHE A 103 17.13 6.35 7.14
N VAL A 104 16.91 6.47 8.44
CA VAL A 104 17.34 7.61 9.25
C VAL A 104 18.59 7.19 10.02
N SER A 105 19.76 7.58 9.49
CA SER A 105 21.04 7.14 10.03
C SER A 105 21.45 7.92 11.26
N CYS A 106 21.75 7.21 12.34
CA CYS A 106 22.40 7.71 13.54
C CYS A 106 23.94 7.56 13.49
N ASP A 107 24.51 7.34 12.32
CA ASP A 107 25.95 7.33 12.13
C ASP A 107 26.51 8.75 12.22
N LYS A 108 27.81 8.86 12.54
CA LYS A 108 28.44 10.16 12.73
C LYS A 108 28.57 10.97 11.44
N THR A 109 28.70 10.29 10.31
CA THR A 109 28.86 10.93 9.00
C THR A 109 27.98 10.24 7.94
N PRO A 110 27.58 10.97 6.88
CA PRO A 110 26.90 10.36 5.74
C PRO A 110 27.71 9.22 5.10
N ALA A 111 29.03 9.30 5.10
CA ALA A 111 29.91 8.26 4.59
C ALA A 111 29.80 6.95 5.39
N ASP A 112 29.72 7.03 6.72
CA ASP A 112 29.51 5.85 7.57
C ASP A 112 28.14 5.20 7.31
N ALA A 113 27.10 6.01 7.15
CA ALA A 113 25.76 5.54 6.78
C ALA A 113 25.78 4.76 5.44
N VAL A 114 26.42 5.36 4.42
CA VAL A 114 26.56 4.74 3.09
C VAL A 114 27.36 3.44 3.19
N ALA A 115 28.46 3.42 3.96
CA ALA A 115 29.26 2.22 4.16
C ALA A 115 28.46 1.09 4.85
N PHE A 116 27.64 1.44 5.84
CA PHE A 116 26.75 0.50 6.52
C PHE A 116 25.71 -0.08 5.56
N MET A 117 25.06 0.75 4.78
CA MET A 117 24.07 0.31 3.78
C MET A 117 24.73 -0.59 2.73
N LYS A 118 25.89 -0.20 2.19
CA LYS A 118 26.63 -0.95 1.19
C LYS A 118 27.04 -2.33 1.70
N LYS A 119 27.46 -2.44 2.96
CA LYS A 119 27.83 -3.72 3.61
C LYS A 119 26.73 -4.77 3.47
N TYR A 120 25.47 -4.37 3.50
CA TYR A 120 24.31 -5.28 3.43
C TYR A 120 23.57 -5.25 2.10
N GLY A 121 24.03 -4.49 1.12
CA GLY A 121 23.35 -4.33 -0.16
C GLY A 121 22.00 -3.62 -0.04
N ALA A 122 21.88 -2.72 0.95
CA ALA A 122 20.68 -1.90 1.14
C ALA A 122 20.57 -0.85 0.05
N ASP A 123 19.41 -0.80 -0.62
CA ASP A 123 19.08 0.13 -1.73
C ASP A 123 17.81 0.92 -1.41
N PHE A 124 17.83 1.66 -0.32
CA PHE A 124 16.77 2.59 0.07
C PHE A 124 17.35 3.99 0.33
N ALA A 125 16.46 5.00 0.34
CA ALA A 125 16.87 6.37 0.61
C ALA A 125 17.38 6.52 2.05
N CYS A 126 18.42 7.35 2.22
CA CYS A 126 19.05 7.58 3.51
C CYS A 126 19.15 9.07 3.81
N ILE A 127 18.75 9.46 5.02
CA ILE A 127 18.90 10.81 5.59
C ILE A 127 19.57 10.72 6.95
N GLY A 128 20.09 11.85 7.44
CA GLY A 128 20.70 11.92 8.77
C GLY A 128 19.66 11.98 9.90
N TYR A 129 20.05 11.50 11.06
CA TYR A 129 19.32 11.69 12.31
C TYR A 129 19.50 13.12 12.82
N GLU A 130 18.43 13.69 13.40
CA GLU A 130 18.42 15.09 13.90
C GLU A 130 18.90 16.11 12.84
N THR A 131 18.52 15.90 11.59
CA THR A 131 18.72 16.85 10.50
C THR A 131 17.38 17.51 10.12
N PRO A 132 17.40 18.66 9.41
CA PRO A 132 16.18 19.27 8.90
C PRO A 132 15.32 18.30 8.08
N GLU A 133 15.94 17.37 7.35
CA GLU A 133 15.23 16.35 6.57
C GLU A 133 14.48 15.37 7.47
N SER A 134 15.13 14.86 8.53
CA SER A 134 14.46 13.92 9.45
C SER A 134 13.37 14.60 10.26
N GLU A 135 13.56 15.84 10.66
CA GLU A 135 12.57 16.65 11.38
C GLU A 135 11.35 16.98 10.52
N ALA A 136 11.55 17.13 9.21
CA ALA A 136 10.48 17.40 8.24
C ALA A 136 9.64 16.14 7.87
N LEU A 137 10.04 14.93 8.29
CA LEU A 137 9.29 13.72 8.02
C LEU A 137 7.97 13.66 8.79
N PRO A 138 6.80 13.66 8.12
CA PRO A 138 5.51 13.60 8.81
C PRO A 138 5.36 12.33 9.64
N GLY A 139 5.05 12.47 10.91
CA GLY A 139 4.87 11.35 11.85
C GLY A 139 6.17 10.72 12.38
N TYR A 140 7.32 11.19 11.94
CA TYR A 140 8.60 10.80 12.54
C TYR A 140 8.80 11.52 13.88
N THR A 141 9.41 10.82 14.82
CA THR A 141 9.87 11.37 16.09
C THR A 141 11.24 10.78 16.37
N PRO A 142 12.29 11.59 16.52
CA PRO A 142 13.61 11.12 16.90
C PRO A 142 13.59 10.34 18.21
N GLU A 143 14.29 9.23 18.25
CA GLU A 143 14.39 8.37 19.42
C GLU A 143 15.87 8.23 19.83
N ARG A 144 16.13 8.15 21.13
CA ARG A 144 17.53 8.08 21.64
C ARG A 144 18.18 6.73 21.48
N SER A 145 17.41 5.68 21.18
CA SER A 145 17.91 4.31 21.03
C SER A 145 17.66 3.76 19.63
N VAL A 146 18.55 2.88 19.17
CA VAL A 146 18.47 2.18 17.89
C VAL A 146 18.59 0.67 18.09
N PRO A 147 18.03 -0.18 17.22
CA PRO A 147 17.18 0.19 16.10
C PRO A 147 15.76 0.61 16.50
N ARG A 148 15.13 1.44 15.69
CA ARG A 148 13.72 1.85 15.78
C ARG A 148 13.05 1.79 14.44
N MET A 149 11.81 1.38 14.40
CA MET A 149 10.99 1.46 13.18
C MET A 149 9.65 2.13 13.50
N THR A 150 9.24 3.01 12.60
CA THR A 150 7.92 3.65 12.64
C THR A 150 7.25 3.44 11.28
N ILE A 151 6.02 2.93 11.27
CA ILE A 151 5.19 2.86 10.06
C ILE A 151 4.20 4.01 10.10
N VAL A 152 4.11 4.75 9.01
CA VAL A 152 3.11 5.80 8.81
C VAL A 152 2.33 5.55 7.52
N ASN A 153 1.09 6.07 7.45
CA ASN A 153 0.36 6.13 6.19
C ASN A 153 0.85 7.33 5.35
N ALA A 154 0.30 7.47 4.16
CA ALA A 154 0.62 8.54 3.22
C ALA A 154 0.41 9.97 3.78
N ASP A 155 -0.47 10.14 4.77
CA ASP A 155 -0.73 11.43 5.44
C ASP A 155 0.22 11.70 6.63
N GLY A 156 1.11 10.76 6.96
CA GLY A 156 2.02 10.87 8.10
C GLY A 156 1.44 10.40 9.43
N LYS A 157 0.23 9.79 9.43
CA LYS A 157 -0.34 9.21 10.64
C LYS A 157 0.43 7.95 11.04
N VAL A 158 0.93 7.91 12.28
CA VAL A 158 1.64 6.75 12.83
C VAL A 158 0.68 5.58 13.03
N LEU A 159 1.01 4.44 12.42
CA LEU A 159 0.26 3.19 12.49
C LEU A 159 0.90 2.16 13.42
N ALA A 160 2.23 2.15 13.51
CA ALA A 160 2.98 1.29 14.40
C ALA A 160 4.36 1.89 14.72
N LYS A 161 4.84 1.61 15.93
CA LYS A 161 6.23 1.89 16.37
C LYS A 161 6.77 0.69 17.12
N ALA A 162 8.04 0.37 16.95
CA ALA A 162 8.74 -0.62 17.76
C ALA A 162 10.24 -0.35 17.87
N THR A 163 10.80 -0.79 18.99
CA THR A 163 12.26 -0.79 19.23
C THR A 163 13.00 -1.85 18.46
N HIS A 164 12.30 -2.86 17.97
CA HIS A 164 12.90 -3.98 17.27
C HIS A 164 12.16 -4.23 15.95
N PRO A 165 12.86 -4.29 14.81
CA PRO A 165 12.24 -4.50 13.51
C PRO A 165 11.33 -5.74 13.43
N THR A 166 11.67 -6.80 14.16
CA THR A 166 10.87 -8.04 14.23
C THR A 166 9.40 -7.80 14.60
N PHE A 167 9.10 -6.75 15.37
CA PHE A 167 7.72 -6.42 15.75
C PHE A 167 6.99 -5.56 14.71
N VAL A 168 7.72 -4.81 13.89
CA VAL A 168 7.15 -3.92 12.88
C VAL A 168 7.06 -4.57 11.51
N LEU A 169 8.04 -5.40 11.15
CA LEU A 169 8.08 -6.03 9.84
C LEU A 169 6.83 -6.86 9.48
N PRO A 170 6.19 -7.64 10.39
CA PRO A 170 4.93 -8.30 10.06
C PRO A 170 3.78 -7.33 9.80
N LYS A 171 3.80 -6.15 10.44
CA LYS A 171 2.71 -5.18 10.39
C LYS A 171 2.49 -4.58 9.01
N TRP A 172 3.54 -4.39 8.22
CA TRP A 172 3.37 -3.88 6.86
C TRP A 172 2.57 -4.84 5.99
N ARG A 173 2.73 -6.17 6.19
CA ARG A 173 1.95 -7.18 5.46
C ARG A 173 0.47 -7.14 5.83
N GLU A 174 0.16 -6.97 7.11
CA GLU A 174 -1.23 -6.80 7.56
C GLU A 174 -1.88 -5.58 6.89
N LEU A 175 -1.17 -4.45 6.86
CA LEU A 175 -1.66 -3.19 6.28
C LEU A 175 -1.89 -3.30 4.76
N THR A 176 -1.04 -4.02 4.05
CA THR A 176 -1.13 -4.17 2.59
C THR A 176 -2.10 -5.25 2.14
N ASN A 177 -2.32 -6.29 2.96
CA ASN A 177 -3.30 -7.35 2.72
C ASN A 177 -4.73 -6.95 3.11
N SER A 178 -4.90 -5.91 3.90
CA SER A 178 -6.21 -5.34 4.20
C SER A 178 -6.71 -4.57 2.97
N PRO A 179 -7.98 -4.71 2.54
CA PRO A 179 -8.52 -3.89 1.46
C PRO A 179 -8.28 -2.42 1.80
N ALA A 180 -7.71 -1.67 0.86
CA ALA A 180 -7.37 -0.27 1.06
C ALA A 180 -8.59 0.48 1.61
N ALA A 181 -8.44 1.13 2.76
CA ALA A 181 -9.44 2.07 3.22
C ALA A 181 -9.67 3.10 2.11
N PRO A 182 -10.95 3.41 1.75
CA PRO A 182 -11.23 4.39 0.72
C PRO A 182 -10.52 5.71 1.09
N ALA A 183 -9.96 6.37 0.09
CA ALA A 183 -9.38 7.69 0.27
C ALA A 183 -10.40 8.60 0.97
N PRO A 184 -9.98 9.47 1.91
CA PRO A 184 -10.91 10.37 2.59
C PRO A 184 -11.65 11.20 1.53
N ALA A 185 -12.99 11.12 1.57
CA ALA A 185 -13.83 11.94 0.72
C ALA A 185 -13.58 13.42 1.07
N ASN A 186 -13.13 14.19 0.09
CA ASN A 186 -12.99 15.63 0.22
C ASN A 186 -14.34 16.25 0.64
N LYS A 187 -14.36 16.92 1.78
CA LYS A 187 -15.41 17.84 2.17
C LYS A 187 -15.01 19.25 1.79
#